data_89ebd6eb30f9c845c3b59ada232aa44f
#
_entry.id   89ebd6eb30f9c845c3b59ada232aa44f
#
_cell.length_a   1.000
_cell.length_b   1.000
_cell.length_c   1.000
_cell.angle_alpha   90.00
_cell.angle_beta   90.00
_cell.angle_gamma   90.00
#
_symmetry.space_group_name_H-M   'P 1'
#
loop_
_entity.id
_entity.type
_entity.pdbx_description
1 polymer ?
#
loop_
_entity_poly.entity_id
_entity_poly.type
_entity_poly.pdbx_seq_one_letter_code
_entity_poly.pdbx_strand_id
1 'polypeptide(L)'
;MNIVSAVILCTIVGAVGAIVLVAAAKFMAVEEDPRIEEVSACLAGANCGGCGYAGCSDYAKAVVLDGVPCDKCAPGGPKAAAAIAKIMGGEASAVEKKAVVQCQGSSEHCKPAYDY
;
A
#
# COMPACT_ATOMS: atom_id res chain seq x y z
N MET A 1 -4.61 15.78 48.93
CA MET A 1 -4.53 14.60 48.04
C MET A 1 -3.07 14.15 48.08
N ASN A 2 -2.83 13.00 48.64
CA ASN A 2 -1.45 12.49 48.80
C ASN A 2 -0.95 11.97 47.43
N ILE A 3 0.33 12.21 47.14
CA ILE A 3 0.99 11.76 45.86
C ILE A 3 0.69 10.28 45.58
N VAL A 4 0.66 9.47 46.64
CA VAL A 4 0.36 8.03 46.55
C VAL A 4 -1.05 7.76 45.99
N SER A 5 -2.06 8.51 46.42
CA SER A 5 -3.44 8.34 45.91
C SER A 5 -3.57 8.77 44.44
N ALA A 6 -2.83 9.81 44.04
CA ALA A 6 -2.81 10.23 42.63
C ALA A 6 -2.16 9.18 41.73
N VAL A 7 -1.05 8.59 42.16
CA VAL A 7 -0.37 7.51 41.40
C VAL A 7 -1.28 6.28 41.28
N ILE A 8 -1.95 5.87 42.36
CA ILE A 8 -2.88 4.73 42.32
C ILE A 8 -4.05 4.98 41.36
N LEU A 9 -4.63 6.18 41.39
CA LEU A 9 -5.70 6.56 40.46
C LEU A 9 -5.25 6.51 38.99
N CYS A 10 -4.09 7.10 38.68
CA CYS A 10 -3.56 7.09 37.33
C CYS A 10 -3.25 5.67 36.83
N THR A 11 -2.71 4.80 37.69
CA THR A 11 -2.44 3.40 37.31
C THR A 11 -3.73 2.61 37.06
N ILE A 12 -4.76 2.82 37.88
CA ILE A 12 -6.05 2.15 37.67
C ILE A 12 -6.70 2.60 36.36
N VAL A 13 -6.73 3.90 36.10
CA VAL A 13 -7.30 4.44 34.84
C VAL A 13 -6.52 3.95 33.62
N GLY A 14 -5.19 3.94 33.71
CA GLY A 14 -4.34 3.42 32.63
C GLY A 14 -4.55 1.92 32.37
N ALA A 15 -4.67 1.13 33.44
CA ALA A 15 -4.92 -0.31 33.31
C ALA A 15 -6.31 -0.61 32.68
N VAL A 16 -7.33 0.09 33.10
CA VAL A 16 -8.69 -0.05 32.51
C VAL A 16 -8.66 0.36 31.03
N GLY A 17 -8.02 1.49 30.69
CA GLY A 17 -7.89 1.92 29.31
C GLY A 17 -7.16 0.91 28.44
N ALA A 18 -6.08 0.32 28.94
CA ALA A 18 -5.33 -0.71 28.21
C ALA A 18 -6.17 -1.97 27.96
N ILE A 19 -6.94 -2.44 28.96
CA ILE A 19 -7.82 -3.60 28.81
C ILE A 19 -8.91 -3.32 27.75
N VAL A 20 -9.53 -2.16 27.76
CA VAL A 20 -10.56 -1.77 26.79
C VAL A 20 -9.96 -1.72 25.37
N LEU A 21 -8.76 -1.15 25.19
CA LEU A 21 -8.10 -1.09 23.88
C LEU A 21 -7.73 -2.49 23.36
N VAL A 22 -7.22 -3.39 24.22
CA VAL A 22 -6.89 -4.76 23.83
C VAL A 22 -8.16 -5.54 23.47
N ALA A 23 -9.24 -5.37 24.21
CA ALA A 23 -10.53 -5.98 23.90
C ALA A 23 -11.07 -5.47 22.55
N ALA A 24 -11.09 -4.16 22.34
CA ALA A 24 -11.51 -3.55 21.08
C ALA A 24 -10.67 -4.03 19.89
N ALA A 25 -9.36 -4.10 20.04
CA ALA A 25 -8.45 -4.60 19.01
C ALA A 25 -8.75 -6.07 18.64
N LYS A 26 -9.06 -6.91 19.64
CA LYS A 26 -9.44 -8.31 19.37
C LYS A 26 -10.80 -8.44 18.67
N PHE A 27 -11.79 -7.63 19.06
CA PHE A 27 -13.10 -7.65 18.43
C PHE A 27 -13.10 -7.06 17.02
N MET A 28 -12.19 -6.13 16.74
CA MET A 28 -12.05 -5.48 15.43
C MET A 28 -10.93 -6.09 14.57
N ALA A 29 -10.27 -7.16 15.05
CA ALA A 29 -9.30 -7.89 14.25
C ALA A 29 -10.01 -8.54 13.06
N VAL A 30 -9.85 -7.95 11.88
CA VAL A 30 -10.27 -8.56 10.62
C VAL A 30 -9.25 -9.66 10.31
N GLU A 31 -9.71 -10.89 10.12
CA GLU A 31 -8.85 -11.96 9.62
C GLU A 31 -8.40 -11.58 8.22
N GLU A 32 -7.14 -11.17 8.08
CA GLU A 32 -6.57 -10.88 6.78
C GLU A 32 -6.23 -12.21 6.08
N ASP A 33 -6.64 -12.36 4.83
CA ASP A 33 -6.30 -13.52 4.01
C ASP A 33 -4.77 -13.61 3.90
N PRO A 34 -4.13 -14.77 4.19
CA PRO A 34 -2.67 -14.92 4.14
C PRO A 34 -2.08 -14.58 2.77
N ARG A 35 -2.87 -14.69 1.71
CA ARG A 35 -2.46 -14.27 0.35
C ARG A 35 -2.16 -12.78 0.24
N ILE A 36 -2.75 -11.92 1.08
CA ILE A 36 -2.48 -10.48 1.08
C ILE A 36 -1.02 -10.22 1.46
N GLU A 37 -0.51 -10.93 2.46
CA GLU A 37 0.89 -10.83 2.89
C GLU A 37 1.86 -11.31 1.79
N GLU A 38 1.56 -12.44 1.15
CA GLU A 38 2.34 -12.97 0.04
C GLU A 38 2.37 -12.01 -1.16
N VAL A 39 1.22 -11.44 -1.53
CA VAL A 39 1.14 -10.44 -2.61
C VAL A 39 1.89 -9.17 -2.23
N SER A 40 1.77 -8.71 -0.98
CA SER A 40 2.50 -7.54 -0.48
C SER A 40 4.02 -7.75 -0.52
N ALA A 41 4.51 -8.96 -0.23
CA ALA A 41 5.92 -9.31 -0.30
C ALA A 41 6.47 -9.30 -1.76
N CYS A 42 5.60 -9.58 -2.75
CA CYS A 42 5.98 -9.52 -4.17
C CYS A 42 6.02 -8.09 -4.72
N LEU A 43 5.46 -7.12 -4.02
CA LEU A 43 5.46 -5.71 -4.41
C LEU A 43 6.79 -5.03 -4.05
N ALA A 44 7.08 -3.92 -4.72
CA ALA A 44 8.34 -3.19 -4.51
C ALA A 44 8.50 -2.56 -3.11
N GLY A 45 7.46 -2.54 -2.28
CA GLY A 45 7.48 -1.98 -0.93
C GLY A 45 7.68 -0.45 -0.85
N ALA A 46 7.68 0.23 -1.99
CA ALA A 46 8.00 1.66 -2.07
C ALA A 46 6.89 2.58 -1.53
N ASN A 47 5.67 2.07 -1.33
CA ASN A 47 4.50 2.85 -0.88
C ASN A 47 4.31 4.18 -1.63
N CYS A 48 4.64 4.20 -2.94
CA CYS A 48 4.73 5.42 -3.74
C CYS A 48 3.36 5.97 -4.20
N GLY A 49 2.28 5.22 -4.01
CA GLY A 49 0.94 5.61 -4.45
C GLY A 49 0.71 5.63 -5.97
N GLY A 50 1.72 5.31 -6.79
CA GLY A 50 1.63 5.37 -8.25
C GLY A 50 0.61 4.41 -8.88
N CYS A 51 0.19 3.39 -8.16
CA CYS A 51 -0.89 2.48 -8.55
C CYS A 51 -2.31 3.03 -8.26
N GLY A 52 -2.41 4.19 -7.58
CA GLY A 52 -3.67 4.80 -7.17
C GLY A 52 -4.17 4.36 -5.78
N TYR A 53 -3.39 3.58 -5.04
CA TYR A 53 -3.68 3.13 -3.67
C TYR A 53 -2.75 3.82 -2.67
N ALA A 54 -3.17 3.94 -1.40
CA ALA A 54 -2.42 4.64 -0.37
C ALA A 54 -1.08 3.98 -0.03
N GLY A 55 -0.98 2.66 -0.22
CA GLY A 55 0.23 1.89 0.02
C GLY A 55 0.24 0.55 -0.69
N CYS A 56 1.37 -0.15 -0.63
CA CYS A 56 1.49 -1.48 -1.23
C CYS A 56 0.56 -2.50 -0.56
N SER A 57 0.34 -2.39 0.75
CA SER A 57 -0.60 -3.24 1.48
C SER A 57 -2.05 -3.05 1.03
N ASP A 58 -2.47 -1.80 0.78
CA ASP A 58 -3.82 -1.51 0.31
C ASP A 58 -4.03 -2.02 -1.13
N TYR A 59 -3.02 -1.89 -1.97
CA TYR A 59 -3.07 -2.49 -3.30
C TYR A 59 -3.13 -4.01 -3.24
N ALA A 60 -2.35 -4.66 -2.36
CA ALA A 60 -2.39 -6.11 -2.16
C ALA A 60 -3.78 -6.57 -1.72
N LYS A 61 -4.42 -5.86 -0.79
CA LYS A 61 -5.81 -6.11 -0.37
C LYS A 61 -6.78 -6.02 -1.54
N ALA A 62 -6.68 -4.95 -2.34
CA ALA A 62 -7.54 -4.75 -3.50
C ALA A 62 -7.35 -5.84 -4.57
N VAL A 63 -6.14 -6.35 -4.77
CA VAL A 63 -5.87 -7.45 -5.70
C VAL A 63 -6.51 -8.74 -5.21
N VAL A 64 -6.40 -9.06 -3.91
CA VAL A 64 -6.92 -10.32 -3.35
C VAL A 64 -8.43 -10.29 -3.17
N LEU A 65 -9.00 -9.19 -2.67
CA LEU A 65 -10.41 -9.08 -2.31
C LEU A 65 -11.29 -8.60 -3.48
N ASP A 66 -10.81 -7.60 -4.22
CA ASP A 66 -11.58 -6.95 -5.29
C ASP A 66 -11.19 -7.43 -6.70
N GLY A 67 -10.18 -8.29 -6.83
CA GLY A 67 -9.74 -8.82 -8.11
C GLY A 67 -9.15 -7.76 -9.06
N VAL A 68 -8.51 -6.74 -8.49
CA VAL A 68 -7.90 -5.66 -9.29
C VAL A 68 -6.73 -6.20 -10.13
N PRO A 69 -6.54 -5.71 -11.38
CA PRO A 69 -5.42 -6.14 -12.22
C PRO A 69 -4.05 -6.03 -11.55
N CYS A 70 -3.22 -7.05 -11.74
CA CYS A 70 -1.91 -7.18 -11.09
C CYS A 70 -0.81 -6.27 -11.70
N ASP A 71 -1.11 -5.55 -12.78
CA ASP A 71 -0.16 -4.78 -13.59
C ASP A 71 0.01 -3.31 -13.19
N LYS A 72 -0.70 -2.85 -12.15
CA LYS A 72 -0.70 -1.43 -11.76
C LYS A 72 0.56 -0.97 -11.02
N CYS A 73 1.38 -1.90 -10.52
CA CYS A 73 2.59 -1.55 -9.79
C CYS A 73 3.71 -1.15 -10.75
N ALA A 74 3.90 0.16 -10.98
CA ALA A 74 4.95 0.67 -11.87
C ALA A 74 6.38 0.32 -11.41
N PRO A 75 6.76 0.50 -10.12
CA PRO A 75 8.11 0.14 -9.67
C PRO A 75 8.39 -1.37 -9.68
N GLY A 76 7.37 -2.20 -9.45
CA GLY A 76 7.50 -3.65 -9.48
C GLY A 76 7.60 -4.23 -10.89
N GLY A 77 7.04 -3.52 -11.87
CA GLY A 77 7.06 -3.90 -13.28
C GLY A 77 6.47 -5.28 -13.56
N PRO A 78 6.83 -5.88 -14.72
CA PRO A 78 6.28 -7.17 -15.15
C PRO A 78 6.65 -8.35 -14.24
N LYS A 79 7.76 -8.24 -13.50
CA LYS A 79 8.19 -9.29 -12.55
C LYS A 79 7.23 -9.40 -11.35
N ALA A 80 6.84 -8.27 -10.77
CA ALA A 80 5.88 -8.25 -9.68
C ALA A 80 4.50 -8.71 -10.16
N ALA A 81 4.05 -8.25 -11.33
CA ALA A 81 2.79 -8.68 -11.93
C ALA A 81 2.73 -10.19 -12.15
N ALA A 82 3.81 -10.79 -12.67
CA ALA A 82 3.90 -12.24 -12.87
C ALA A 82 3.91 -13.04 -11.56
N ALA A 83 4.58 -12.51 -10.51
CA ALA A 83 4.60 -13.15 -9.21
C ALA A 83 3.21 -13.12 -8.54
N ILE A 84 2.53 -11.99 -8.60
CA ILE A 84 1.16 -11.82 -8.07
C ILE A 84 0.18 -12.72 -8.81
N ALA A 85 0.28 -12.80 -10.14
CA ALA A 85 -0.59 -13.66 -10.94
C ALA A 85 -0.44 -15.13 -10.59
N LYS A 86 0.77 -15.60 -10.26
CA LYS A 86 1.00 -16.98 -9.79
C LYS A 86 0.28 -17.27 -8.46
N ILE A 87 0.28 -16.31 -7.53
CA ILE A 87 -0.40 -16.43 -6.24
C ILE A 87 -1.92 -16.45 -6.43
N MET A 88 -2.42 -15.61 -7.34
CA MET A 88 -3.84 -15.51 -7.65
C MET A 88 -4.35 -16.63 -8.59
N GLY A 89 -3.47 -17.45 -9.15
CA GLY A 89 -3.83 -18.52 -10.09
C GLY A 89 -4.29 -18.03 -11.47
N GLY A 90 -3.93 -16.79 -11.83
CA GLY A 90 -4.25 -16.17 -13.10
C GLY A 90 -3.04 -15.97 -14.02
N GLU A 91 -3.29 -15.64 -15.28
CA GLU A 91 -2.24 -15.21 -16.21
C GLU A 91 -2.02 -13.70 -16.09
N ALA A 92 -0.76 -13.29 -15.86
CA ALA A 92 -0.39 -11.88 -15.90
C ALA A 92 -0.23 -11.45 -17.36
N SER A 93 -1.19 -10.72 -17.88
CA SER A 93 -0.99 -9.98 -19.12
C SER A 93 -0.33 -8.63 -18.81
N ALA A 94 0.87 -8.65 -18.26
CA ALA A 94 1.65 -7.45 -18.00
C ALA A 94 2.20 -6.92 -19.33
N VAL A 95 1.46 -6.02 -19.95
CA VAL A 95 1.96 -5.23 -21.08
C VAL A 95 2.93 -4.20 -20.54
N GLU A 96 4.21 -4.30 -20.93
CA GLU A 96 5.23 -3.33 -20.58
C GLU A 96 4.88 -1.97 -21.21
N LYS A 97 4.29 -1.07 -20.43
CA LYS A 97 3.98 0.29 -20.87
C LYS A 97 5.23 1.14 -20.76
N LYS A 98 5.81 1.53 -21.89
CA LYS A 98 6.93 2.47 -21.94
C LYS A 98 6.42 3.86 -22.29
N ALA A 99 6.81 4.85 -21.51
CA ALA A 99 6.59 6.24 -21.88
C ALA A 99 7.55 6.59 -23.02
N VAL A 100 7.02 6.91 -24.18
CA VAL A 100 7.80 7.35 -25.33
C VAL A 100 7.56 8.84 -25.52
N VAL A 101 8.63 9.62 -25.41
CA VAL A 101 8.60 11.04 -25.71
C VAL A 101 8.71 11.19 -27.22
N GLN A 102 7.64 11.62 -27.88
CA GLN A 102 7.59 11.84 -29.33
C GLN A 102 8.19 13.20 -29.76
N CYS A 103 8.63 14.00 -28.78
CA CYS A 103 9.26 15.29 -29.05
C CYS A 103 10.77 15.10 -29.31
N GLN A 104 11.27 15.63 -30.41
CA GLN A 104 12.71 15.60 -30.76
C GLN A 104 13.56 16.56 -29.91
N GLY A 105 12.95 17.34 -29.03
CA GLY A 105 13.65 18.18 -28.05
C GLY A 105 14.51 19.30 -28.63
N SER A 106 14.35 19.64 -29.93
CA SER A 106 15.11 20.75 -30.53
C SER A 106 14.41 22.09 -30.33
N SER A 107 15.16 23.12 -30.05
CA SER A 107 14.66 24.50 -29.91
C SER A 107 13.99 25.03 -31.18
N GLU A 108 14.22 24.40 -32.33
CA GLU A 108 13.57 24.72 -33.59
C GLU A 108 12.11 24.28 -33.65
N HIS A 109 11.74 23.23 -32.89
CA HIS A 109 10.37 22.63 -32.88
C HIS A 109 9.58 22.96 -31.62
N CYS A 110 10.22 23.38 -30.57
CA CYS A 110 9.60 23.76 -29.30
C CYS A 110 9.66 25.30 -29.16
N LYS A 111 8.51 25.96 -29.32
CA LYS A 111 8.40 27.36 -28.89
C LYS A 111 8.46 27.42 -27.38
N PRO A 112 9.34 28.20 -26.76
CA PRO A 112 9.34 28.38 -25.32
C PRO A 112 7.99 29.00 -24.91
N ALA A 113 7.32 28.35 -23.96
CA ALA A 113 6.03 28.83 -23.44
C ALA A 113 6.19 30.06 -22.54
N TYR A 114 7.41 30.37 -22.15
CA TYR A 114 7.74 31.50 -21.26
C TYR A 114 8.97 32.21 -21.77
N ASP A 115 8.86 33.54 -21.91
CA ASP A 115 10.01 34.45 -22.04
C ASP A 115 10.48 34.81 -20.62
N TYR A 116 11.76 34.55 -20.32
CA TYR A 116 12.38 34.90 -19.06
C TYR A 116 13.06 36.27 -19.17
#